data_04fb4733c91632318be57ec3f7054f37
#
_entry.id   04fb4733c91632318be57ec3f7054f37
#
_cell.length_a   1.000
_cell.length_b   1.000
_cell.length_c   1.000
_cell.angle_alpha   90.00
_cell.angle_beta   90.00
_cell.angle_gamma   90.00
#
_symmetry.space_group_name_H-M   'P 1'
#
loop_
_entity.id
_entity.type
_entity.pdbx_description
1 polymer ?
#
loop_
_entity_poly.entity_id
_entity_poly.type
_entity_poly.pdbx_seq_one_letter_code
_entity_poly.pdbx_strand_id
1 'polypeptide(L)'
;MKKEWILLSATVLATTAIFLGLLRWLAPQLIGIPADLQMVQVSRELPPFFEGVFREKDYAEQDLVLKDPYTNVRFRPLLPASGGTGPHDILGFRNTGIPNSADIITLGDSQTYGIGEPRENNWPSQLVSRLQRPGSTPLSLYSMAVGGWAAVQYLDMFPKALRLEPDIVIVAFYSGNDPLESFNMAYSTDHWKSLRPDPDLQGSDVPDPGPALSVEDSWEAVFSDGTRQRFIPGRRLVVNDTDYPAVRAGYAIMAEVAQRIMDMAAQHDVTVVFTVIPTRELVYANKVASDALETPERYRRLVMLEQQNIGELASAIRGIPGATYADLIQPMQRAAMSPPPLYPRQWDGHPGGEGYRIIASTLADNLASYYE
;
A
#
# COMPACT_ATOMS: atom_id res chain seq x y z
N MET A 1 -49.61 -26.60 -34.36
CA MET A 1 -49.47 -25.34 -33.59
C MET A 1 -48.99 -25.53 -32.16
N LYS A 2 -49.73 -26.19 -31.19
CA LYS A 2 -49.25 -26.30 -29.80
C LYS A 2 -47.90 -27.01 -29.63
N LYS A 3 -47.61 -28.09 -30.38
CA LYS A 3 -46.33 -28.80 -30.31
C LYS A 3 -45.13 -27.97 -30.83
N GLU A 4 -45.34 -27.20 -31.86
CA GLU A 4 -44.30 -26.34 -32.46
C GLU A 4 -43.91 -25.21 -31.52
N TRP A 5 -44.89 -24.59 -30.83
CA TRP A 5 -44.61 -23.56 -29.81
C TRP A 5 -43.91 -24.14 -28.58
N ILE A 6 -44.22 -25.36 -28.15
CA ILE A 6 -43.50 -26.04 -27.05
C ILE A 6 -42.05 -26.33 -27.46
N LEU A 7 -41.83 -26.81 -28.69
CA LEU A 7 -40.46 -27.06 -29.18
C LEU A 7 -39.65 -25.80 -29.31
N LEU A 8 -40.25 -24.73 -29.84
CA LEU A 8 -39.62 -23.44 -29.96
C LEU A 8 -39.21 -22.85 -28.60
N SER A 9 -40.15 -22.91 -27.62
CA SER A 9 -39.88 -22.42 -26.26
C SER A 9 -38.77 -23.24 -25.56
N ALA A 10 -38.79 -24.57 -25.73
CA ALA A 10 -37.74 -25.44 -25.18
C ALA A 10 -36.36 -25.17 -25.80
N THR A 11 -36.32 -24.91 -27.12
CA THR A 11 -35.09 -24.59 -27.84
C THR A 11 -34.56 -23.22 -27.40
N VAL A 12 -35.42 -22.20 -27.26
CA VAL A 12 -35.02 -20.87 -26.79
C VAL A 12 -34.49 -20.95 -25.36
N LEU A 13 -35.15 -21.69 -24.46
CA LEU A 13 -34.68 -21.87 -23.10
C LEU A 13 -33.33 -22.61 -23.04
N ALA A 14 -33.15 -23.65 -23.85
CA ALA A 14 -31.89 -24.39 -23.89
C ALA A 14 -30.74 -23.56 -24.44
N THR A 15 -30.98 -22.80 -25.54
CA THR A 15 -29.95 -21.90 -26.12
C THR A 15 -29.61 -20.76 -25.20
N THR A 16 -30.60 -20.18 -24.49
CA THR A 16 -30.36 -19.13 -23.50
C THR A 16 -29.55 -19.67 -22.31
N ALA A 17 -29.88 -20.87 -21.82
CA ALA A 17 -29.13 -21.49 -20.72
C ALA A 17 -27.67 -21.82 -21.13
N ILE A 18 -27.47 -22.33 -22.36
CA ILE A 18 -26.12 -22.56 -22.89
C ILE A 18 -25.34 -21.23 -23.05
N PHE A 19 -25.99 -20.20 -23.60
CA PHE A 19 -25.37 -18.90 -23.78
C PHE A 19 -25.01 -18.24 -22.45
N LEU A 20 -25.90 -18.27 -21.46
CA LEU A 20 -25.62 -17.79 -20.11
C LEU A 20 -24.52 -18.61 -19.44
N GLY A 21 -24.48 -19.91 -19.64
CA GLY A 21 -23.42 -20.80 -19.16
C GLY A 21 -22.06 -20.46 -19.77
N LEU A 22 -22.02 -20.27 -21.10
CA LEU A 22 -20.82 -19.86 -21.80
C LEU A 22 -20.38 -18.45 -21.40
N LEU A 23 -21.31 -17.51 -21.28
CA LEU A 23 -21.02 -16.14 -20.82
C LEU A 23 -20.49 -16.15 -19.38
N ARG A 24 -21.06 -16.99 -18.52
CA ARG A 24 -20.62 -17.17 -17.14
C ARG A 24 -19.20 -17.76 -17.05
N TRP A 25 -18.85 -18.60 -18.02
CA TRP A 25 -17.53 -19.22 -18.09
C TRP A 25 -16.48 -18.30 -18.73
N LEU A 26 -16.85 -17.57 -19.81
CA LEU A 26 -15.93 -16.69 -20.58
C LEU A 26 -15.82 -15.27 -20.02
N ALA A 27 -16.87 -14.77 -19.39
CA ALA A 27 -16.92 -13.38 -18.88
C ALA A 27 -17.75 -13.30 -17.59
N PRO A 28 -17.32 -13.94 -16.51
CA PRO A 28 -18.05 -14.00 -15.24
C PRO A 28 -18.39 -12.62 -14.68
N GLN A 29 -17.55 -11.62 -14.93
CA GLN A 29 -17.75 -10.23 -14.52
C GLN A 29 -18.99 -9.57 -15.13
N LEU A 30 -19.50 -10.09 -16.27
CA LEU A 30 -20.68 -9.53 -16.95
C LEU A 30 -22.02 -10.06 -16.39
N ILE A 31 -21.99 -11.16 -15.64
CA ILE A 31 -23.22 -11.82 -15.17
C ILE A 31 -23.37 -11.75 -13.64
N GLY A 32 -22.51 -11.04 -12.95
CA GLY A 32 -22.59 -10.89 -11.50
C GLY A 32 -22.61 -12.22 -10.76
N ILE A 33 -21.61 -13.08 -10.99
CA ILE A 33 -21.46 -14.34 -10.22
C ILE A 33 -21.36 -13.96 -8.73
N PRO A 34 -22.17 -14.55 -7.85
CA PRO A 34 -22.05 -14.33 -6.42
C PRO A 34 -20.61 -14.52 -5.94
N ALA A 35 -20.15 -13.66 -5.04
CA ALA A 35 -18.77 -13.64 -4.57
C ALA A 35 -18.30 -14.99 -4.00
N ASP A 36 -19.20 -15.71 -3.29
CA ASP A 36 -18.96 -17.04 -2.76
C ASP A 36 -18.69 -18.10 -3.85
N LEU A 37 -19.39 -18.02 -4.98
CA LEU A 37 -19.15 -18.93 -6.11
C LEU A 37 -17.87 -18.58 -6.87
N GLN A 38 -17.53 -17.31 -6.97
CA GLN A 38 -16.24 -16.88 -7.53
C GLN A 38 -15.09 -17.36 -6.63
N MET A 39 -15.23 -17.22 -5.32
CA MET A 39 -14.27 -17.72 -4.33
C MET A 39 -14.05 -19.22 -4.44
N VAL A 40 -15.12 -20.02 -4.58
CA VAL A 40 -15.03 -21.49 -4.75
C VAL A 40 -14.30 -21.86 -6.04
N GLN A 41 -14.53 -21.14 -7.13
CA GLN A 41 -13.86 -21.43 -8.40
C GLN A 41 -12.37 -21.10 -8.34
N VAL A 42 -12.03 -19.95 -7.80
CA VAL A 42 -10.62 -19.51 -7.68
C VAL A 42 -9.85 -20.29 -6.62
N SER A 43 -10.49 -20.70 -5.52
CA SER A 43 -9.84 -21.56 -4.52
C SER A 43 -9.41 -22.94 -5.05
N ARG A 44 -9.98 -23.39 -6.17
CA ARG A 44 -9.55 -24.62 -6.86
C ARG A 44 -8.36 -24.41 -7.79
N GLU A 45 -8.17 -23.19 -8.26
CA GLU A 45 -7.12 -22.81 -9.20
C GLU A 45 -5.92 -22.13 -8.49
N LEU A 46 -6.15 -21.59 -7.29
CA LEU A 46 -5.07 -21.00 -6.50
C LEU A 46 -4.15 -22.07 -5.93
N PRO A 47 -2.84 -21.87 -5.99
CA PRO A 47 -1.89 -22.73 -5.28
C PRO A 47 -2.28 -22.84 -3.80
N PRO A 48 -2.02 -23.99 -3.13
CA PRO A 48 -2.34 -24.23 -1.71
C PRO A 48 -1.86 -23.13 -0.75
N PHE A 49 -0.88 -22.39 -1.16
CA PHE A 49 -0.28 -21.24 -0.52
C PHE A 49 -1.27 -20.07 -0.28
N PHE A 50 -2.29 -19.91 -1.13
CA PHE A 50 -3.33 -18.89 -0.94
C PHE A 50 -4.57 -19.42 -0.20
N GLU A 51 -4.64 -20.72 0.08
CA GLU A 51 -5.81 -21.35 0.73
C GLU A 51 -6.10 -20.75 2.11
N GLY A 52 -5.08 -20.33 2.87
CA GLY A 52 -5.24 -19.69 4.17
C GLY A 52 -5.97 -18.35 4.12
N VAL A 53 -5.92 -17.66 2.99
CA VAL A 53 -6.55 -16.35 2.79
C VAL A 53 -8.06 -16.43 2.68
N PHE A 54 -8.62 -17.63 2.35
CA PHE A 54 -10.06 -17.84 2.10
C PHE A 54 -10.82 -18.53 3.22
N ARG A 55 -10.19 -18.80 4.36
CA ARG A 55 -10.78 -19.65 5.41
C ARG A 55 -11.88 -19.01 6.23
N GLU A 56 -12.01 -17.68 6.22
CA GLU A 56 -13.03 -17.02 7.04
C GLU A 56 -14.29 -16.71 6.21
N LYS A 57 -15.37 -17.38 6.60
CA LYS A 57 -16.71 -17.21 6.01
C LYS A 57 -17.57 -16.18 6.77
N ASP A 58 -17.11 -15.66 7.90
CA ASP A 58 -17.93 -14.90 8.85
C ASP A 58 -17.59 -13.40 8.88
N TYR A 59 -17.66 -12.72 7.73
CA TYR A 59 -17.64 -11.26 7.69
C TYR A 59 -18.99 -10.71 7.19
N ALA A 60 -19.44 -9.63 7.80
CA ALA A 60 -20.61 -8.92 7.32
C ALA A 60 -20.31 -8.30 5.93
N GLU A 61 -21.30 -8.28 5.02
CA GLU A 61 -21.12 -7.76 3.66
C GLU A 61 -20.61 -6.31 3.59
N GLN A 62 -20.78 -5.55 4.65
CA GLN A 62 -20.35 -4.15 4.78
C GLN A 62 -18.92 -3.98 5.31
N ASP A 63 -18.30 -5.03 5.83
CA ASP A 63 -16.96 -4.92 6.41
C ASP A 63 -15.90 -4.74 5.32
N LEU A 64 -15.21 -3.62 5.34
CA LEU A 64 -14.06 -3.36 4.47
C LEU A 64 -12.81 -4.11 4.96
N VAL A 65 -12.63 -4.19 6.29
CA VAL A 65 -11.44 -4.71 6.95
C VAL A 65 -11.80 -6.00 7.67
N LEU A 66 -11.06 -7.05 7.39
CA LEU A 66 -11.19 -8.37 8.00
C LEU A 66 -10.01 -8.58 8.96
N LYS A 67 -10.23 -9.31 10.06
CA LYS A 67 -9.14 -9.76 10.94
C LYS A 67 -8.38 -10.90 10.30
N ASP A 68 -7.07 -10.88 10.48
CA ASP A 68 -6.16 -11.92 10.01
C ASP A 68 -5.18 -12.29 11.14
N PRO A 69 -4.94 -13.58 11.43
CA PRO A 69 -4.11 -13.98 12.57
C PRO A 69 -2.62 -13.68 12.40
N TYR A 70 -2.13 -13.50 11.16
CA TYR A 70 -0.71 -13.28 10.86
C TYR A 70 -0.41 -11.83 10.48
N THR A 71 -1.34 -11.18 9.80
CA THR A 71 -1.18 -9.79 9.34
C THR A 71 -2.04 -8.80 10.12
N ASN A 72 -2.78 -9.26 11.13
CA ASN A 72 -3.76 -8.53 11.93
C ASN A 72 -4.98 -8.08 11.14
N VAL A 73 -4.78 -7.51 9.95
CA VAL A 73 -5.85 -7.03 9.08
C VAL A 73 -5.56 -7.36 7.62
N ARG A 74 -6.63 -7.57 6.86
CA ARG A 74 -6.63 -7.60 5.40
C ARG A 74 -7.90 -6.93 4.89
N PHE A 75 -7.93 -6.59 3.61
CA PHE A 75 -9.15 -6.04 3.03
C PHE A 75 -10.07 -7.15 2.50
N ARG A 76 -11.37 -6.83 2.48
CA ARG A 76 -12.40 -7.71 1.98
C ARG A 76 -12.16 -8.07 0.51
N PRO A 77 -12.14 -9.37 0.15
CA PRO A 77 -12.10 -9.82 -1.23
C PRO A 77 -13.31 -9.35 -2.04
N LEU A 78 -13.10 -9.20 -3.35
CA LEU A 78 -14.14 -8.92 -4.35
C LEU A 78 -14.98 -7.66 -4.05
N LEU A 79 -14.42 -6.70 -3.32
CA LEU A 79 -15.07 -5.42 -3.10
C LEU A 79 -15.15 -4.65 -4.42
N PRO A 80 -16.32 -4.18 -4.86
CA PRO A 80 -16.43 -3.33 -6.04
C PRO A 80 -15.77 -1.97 -5.80
N ALA A 81 -15.39 -1.28 -6.87
CA ALA A 81 -14.91 0.09 -6.80
C ALA A 81 -15.98 1.01 -6.23
N SER A 82 -15.63 1.80 -5.22
CA SER A 82 -16.51 2.80 -4.61
C SER A 82 -15.70 3.95 -4.05
N GLY A 83 -15.86 5.15 -4.63
CA GLY A 83 -15.09 6.33 -4.23
C GLY A 83 -13.58 6.07 -4.31
N GLY A 84 -12.88 6.25 -3.19
CA GLY A 84 -11.42 6.03 -3.09
C GLY A 84 -11.02 4.62 -2.66
N THR A 85 -11.89 3.61 -2.75
CA THR A 85 -11.62 2.22 -2.38
C THR A 85 -11.97 1.25 -3.50
N GLY A 86 -11.37 0.03 -3.48
CA GLY A 86 -11.59 -0.99 -4.49
C GLY A 86 -11.15 -0.59 -5.91
N PRO A 87 -11.44 -1.41 -6.92
CA PRO A 87 -11.93 -2.78 -6.76
C PRO A 87 -10.90 -3.67 -6.08
N HIS A 88 -11.35 -4.69 -5.35
CA HIS A 88 -10.46 -5.72 -4.80
C HIS A 88 -10.58 -6.99 -5.63
N ASP A 89 -9.45 -7.64 -5.82
CA ASP A 89 -9.40 -9.00 -6.32
C ASP A 89 -9.83 -10.01 -5.23
N ILE A 90 -9.73 -11.28 -5.55
CA ILE A 90 -10.14 -12.34 -4.64
C ILE A 90 -9.26 -12.50 -3.40
N LEU A 91 -8.04 -11.92 -3.39
CA LEU A 91 -7.16 -11.87 -2.23
C LEU A 91 -7.39 -10.62 -1.36
N GLY A 92 -8.26 -9.71 -1.79
CA GLY A 92 -8.53 -8.45 -1.12
C GLY A 92 -7.56 -7.32 -1.48
N PHE A 93 -6.66 -7.53 -2.44
CA PHE A 93 -5.77 -6.48 -2.91
C PHE A 93 -6.43 -5.63 -3.99
N ARG A 94 -5.98 -4.38 -4.13
CA ARG A 94 -6.58 -3.39 -5.04
C ARG A 94 -6.16 -3.61 -6.50
N ASN A 95 -6.58 -4.76 -7.05
CA ASN A 95 -6.35 -5.14 -8.42
C ASN A 95 -7.64 -5.58 -9.09
N THR A 96 -7.62 -5.69 -10.42
CA THR A 96 -8.76 -6.23 -11.20
C THR A 96 -8.77 -7.74 -11.27
N GLY A 97 -7.70 -8.40 -10.81
CA GLY A 97 -7.53 -9.85 -10.79
C GLY A 97 -6.09 -10.21 -10.44
N ILE A 98 -5.82 -11.49 -10.27
CA ILE A 98 -4.47 -12.02 -10.00
C ILE A 98 -3.88 -12.46 -11.34
N PRO A 99 -2.73 -11.91 -11.76
CA PRO A 99 -2.05 -12.35 -12.98
C PRO A 99 -1.32 -13.67 -12.75
N ASN A 100 -0.98 -14.38 -13.82
CA ASN A 100 -0.11 -15.57 -13.74
C ASN A 100 1.33 -15.20 -13.36
N SER A 101 1.79 -14.04 -13.83
CA SER A 101 3.08 -13.42 -13.47
C SER A 101 2.92 -11.91 -13.49
N ALA A 102 3.78 -11.19 -12.78
CA ALA A 102 3.78 -9.74 -12.75
C ALA A 102 5.20 -9.20 -12.84
N ASP A 103 5.49 -8.29 -13.78
CA ASP A 103 6.81 -7.68 -13.93
C ASP A 103 7.19 -6.87 -12.68
N ILE A 104 6.22 -6.19 -12.08
CA ILE A 104 6.41 -5.36 -10.90
C ILE A 104 5.40 -5.75 -9.81
N ILE A 105 5.89 -5.93 -8.59
CA ILE A 105 5.03 -6.04 -7.41
C ILE A 105 5.30 -4.88 -6.46
N THR A 106 4.25 -4.33 -5.87
CA THR A 106 4.36 -3.31 -4.83
C THR A 106 3.84 -3.84 -3.51
N LEU A 107 4.65 -3.69 -2.45
CA LEU A 107 4.28 -3.97 -1.06
C LEU A 107 4.16 -2.65 -0.31
N GLY A 108 3.11 -2.48 0.48
CA GLY A 108 2.91 -1.25 1.23
C GLY A 108 1.59 -1.19 2.00
N ASP A 109 1.35 -0.03 2.57
CA ASP A 109 0.18 0.28 3.38
C ASP A 109 -0.93 1.02 2.60
N SER A 110 -1.68 1.87 3.28
CA SER A 110 -2.73 2.71 2.72
C SER A 110 -2.21 3.72 1.68
N GLN A 111 -0.95 4.17 1.79
CA GLN A 111 -0.32 5.07 0.84
C GLN A 111 -0.04 4.37 -0.50
N THR A 112 0.32 3.10 -0.45
CA THR A 112 0.52 2.26 -1.65
C THR A 112 -0.82 1.78 -2.21
N TYR A 113 -1.76 1.43 -1.36
CA TYR A 113 -3.13 1.14 -1.76
C TYR A 113 -3.78 2.32 -2.51
N GLY A 114 -3.49 3.56 -2.09
CA GLY A 114 -4.01 4.78 -2.69
C GLY A 114 -5.41 5.13 -2.23
N ILE A 115 -5.64 5.12 -0.90
CA ILE A 115 -6.92 5.52 -0.29
C ILE A 115 -7.28 6.94 -0.71
N GLY A 116 -8.55 7.16 -1.01
CA GLY A 116 -9.09 8.48 -1.33
C GLY A 116 -9.10 8.82 -2.83
N GLU A 117 -8.38 8.06 -3.66
CA GLU A 117 -8.31 8.25 -5.10
C GLU A 117 -8.86 7.03 -5.86
N PRO A 118 -9.39 7.19 -7.07
CA PRO A 118 -9.62 6.07 -7.98
C PRO A 118 -8.35 5.25 -8.19
N ARG A 119 -8.48 3.92 -8.44
CA ARG A 119 -7.33 3.02 -8.57
C ARG A 119 -6.32 3.49 -9.62
N GLU A 120 -6.78 3.99 -10.75
CA GLU A 120 -5.95 4.50 -11.85
C GLU A 120 -5.11 5.73 -11.45
N ASN A 121 -5.48 6.43 -10.37
CA ASN A 121 -4.77 7.59 -9.86
C ASN A 121 -3.79 7.24 -8.72
N ASN A 122 -3.80 6.00 -8.20
CA ASN A 122 -2.80 5.61 -7.22
C ASN A 122 -1.40 5.50 -7.85
N TRP A 123 -0.35 5.58 -7.04
CA TRP A 123 1.00 5.58 -7.58
C TRP A 123 1.41 4.26 -8.26
N PRO A 124 0.98 3.05 -7.81
CA PRO A 124 1.33 1.82 -8.52
C PRO A 124 0.78 1.79 -9.96
N SER A 125 -0.50 2.16 -10.14
CA SER A 125 -1.11 2.23 -11.48
C SER A 125 -0.45 3.29 -12.38
N GLN A 126 -0.12 4.45 -11.79
CA GLN A 126 0.56 5.51 -12.51
C GLN A 126 2.01 5.18 -12.83
N LEU A 127 2.69 4.37 -12.02
CA LEU A 127 4.06 3.92 -12.25
C LEU A 127 4.14 3.07 -13.52
N VAL A 128 3.33 2.02 -13.61
CA VAL A 128 3.38 1.11 -14.76
C VAL A 128 3.03 1.80 -16.07
N SER A 129 2.19 2.84 -16.03
CA SER A 129 1.87 3.63 -17.23
C SER A 129 3.03 4.48 -17.76
N ARG A 130 4.08 4.71 -16.95
CA ARG A 130 5.28 5.48 -17.29
C ARG A 130 6.46 4.63 -17.72
N LEU A 131 6.47 3.37 -17.31
CA LEU A 131 7.53 2.43 -17.66
C LEU A 131 7.15 1.70 -18.96
N GLN A 132 8.09 1.60 -19.90
CA GLN A 132 7.90 0.91 -21.16
C GLN A 132 9.09 -0.02 -21.40
N ARG A 133 8.81 -1.25 -21.84
CA ARG A 133 9.85 -2.12 -22.41
C ARG A 133 10.11 -1.71 -23.88
N PRO A 134 11.36 -1.71 -24.34
CA PRO A 134 11.66 -1.62 -25.75
C PRO A 134 10.95 -2.77 -26.50
N GLY A 135 10.06 -2.46 -27.44
CA GLY A 135 9.40 -3.46 -28.28
C GLY A 135 7.94 -3.80 -27.93
N SER A 136 7.29 -3.04 -27.02
CA SER A 136 5.82 -2.87 -26.98
C SER A 136 4.92 -3.73 -26.11
N THR A 137 5.40 -4.63 -25.24
CA THR A 137 4.48 -5.25 -24.29
C THR A 137 4.35 -4.34 -23.06
N PRO A 138 3.14 -3.89 -22.69
CA PRO A 138 2.95 -3.15 -21.45
C PRO A 138 3.43 -3.97 -20.24
N LEU A 139 4.10 -3.30 -19.30
CA LEU A 139 4.48 -3.94 -18.05
C LEU A 139 3.24 -4.26 -17.21
N SER A 140 3.24 -5.43 -16.60
CA SER A 140 2.24 -5.85 -15.65
C SER A 140 2.64 -5.50 -14.21
N LEU A 141 1.67 -5.03 -13.40
CA LEU A 141 1.89 -4.71 -12.00
C LEU A 141 0.81 -5.37 -11.15
N TYR A 142 1.24 -5.93 -10.02
CA TYR A 142 0.33 -6.44 -9.00
C TYR A 142 0.65 -5.78 -7.66
N SER A 143 -0.34 -5.07 -7.10
CA SER A 143 -0.18 -4.35 -5.84
C SER A 143 -0.68 -5.18 -4.67
N MET A 144 0.19 -5.48 -3.72
CA MET A 144 -0.11 -6.20 -2.48
C MET A 144 -0.02 -5.22 -1.30
N ALA A 145 -0.99 -4.30 -1.24
CA ALA A 145 -1.04 -3.25 -0.24
C ALA A 145 -2.38 -3.24 0.50
N VAL A 146 -2.31 -3.05 1.82
CA VAL A 146 -3.49 -2.99 2.70
C VAL A 146 -3.31 -1.86 3.71
N GLY A 147 -4.35 -1.06 3.93
CA GLY A 147 -4.31 0.00 4.94
C GLY A 147 -4.02 -0.52 6.34
N GLY A 148 -3.08 0.13 7.04
CA GLY A 148 -2.65 -0.27 8.37
C GLY A 148 -1.59 -1.38 8.41
N TRP A 149 -1.10 -1.85 7.26
CA TRP A 149 0.10 -2.69 7.21
C TRP A 149 1.37 -1.87 7.42
N ALA A 150 2.44 -2.55 7.80
CA ALA A 150 3.77 -2.00 8.00
C ALA A 150 4.84 -3.05 7.67
N ALA A 151 6.08 -2.83 8.07
CA ALA A 151 7.21 -3.66 7.68
C ALA A 151 7.02 -5.17 7.91
N VAL A 152 6.41 -5.56 9.03
CA VAL A 152 6.20 -6.98 9.37
C VAL A 152 5.31 -7.68 8.35
N GLN A 153 4.24 -7.02 7.91
CA GLN A 153 3.35 -7.56 6.90
C GLN A 153 4.01 -7.59 5.52
N TYR A 154 4.87 -6.62 5.20
CA TYR A 154 5.63 -6.64 3.94
C TYR A 154 6.58 -7.85 3.90
N LEU A 155 7.22 -8.19 5.03
CA LEU A 155 8.05 -9.39 5.16
C LEU A 155 7.22 -10.67 4.93
N ASP A 156 6.02 -10.76 5.52
CA ASP A 156 5.11 -11.90 5.30
C ASP A 156 4.65 -12.03 3.86
N MET A 157 4.46 -10.89 3.18
CA MET A 157 3.99 -10.89 1.78
C MET A 157 5.12 -11.12 0.76
N PHE A 158 6.37 -10.84 1.09
CA PHE A 158 7.46 -10.96 0.13
C PHE A 158 7.62 -12.35 -0.50
N PRO A 159 7.65 -13.47 0.24
CA PRO A 159 7.70 -14.80 -0.37
C PRO A 159 6.45 -15.13 -1.20
N LYS A 160 5.33 -14.46 -0.92
CA LYS A 160 4.10 -14.57 -1.69
C LYS A 160 4.20 -13.80 -3.01
N ALA A 161 4.83 -12.64 -2.97
CA ALA A 161 5.12 -11.85 -4.16
C ALA A 161 6.02 -12.61 -5.13
N LEU A 162 7.05 -13.30 -4.65
CA LEU A 162 7.96 -14.09 -5.48
C LEU A 162 7.28 -15.20 -6.28
N ARG A 163 6.07 -15.65 -5.88
CA ARG A 163 5.29 -16.64 -6.63
C ARG A 163 4.77 -16.12 -7.97
N LEU A 164 4.73 -14.82 -8.14
CA LEU A 164 4.33 -14.18 -9.39
C LEU A 164 5.54 -13.85 -10.29
N GLU A 165 6.72 -14.37 -9.95
CA GLU A 165 7.97 -14.27 -10.74
C GLU A 165 8.29 -12.82 -11.17
N PRO A 166 8.31 -11.84 -10.23
CA PRO A 166 8.52 -10.45 -10.58
C PRO A 166 9.99 -10.16 -10.95
N ASP A 167 10.21 -9.26 -11.92
CA ASP A 167 11.52 -8.66 -12.16
C ASP A 167 11.88 -7.69 -11.01
N ILE A 168 10.87 -6.95 -10.49
CA ILE A 168 11.06 -5.91 -9.49
C ILE A 168 9.99 -6.03 -8.39
N VAL A 169 10.43 -5.97 -7.14
CA VAL A 169 9.55 -5.75 -5.97
C VAL A 169 9.86 -4.40 -5.36
N ILE A 170 8.86 -3.53 -5.25
CA ILE A 170 8.97 -2.23 -4.57
C ILE A 170 8.34 -2.34 -3.18
N VAL A 171 9.14 -2.10 -2.15
CA VAL A 171 8.70 -2.06 -0.75
C VAL A 171 8.61 -0.60 -0.33
N ALA A 172 7.39 -0.10 -0.18
CA ALA A 172 7.13 1.29 0.16
C ALA A 172 6.68 1.41 1.62
N PHE A 173 7.60 1.81 2.47
CA PHE A 173 7.31 2.20 3.86
C PHE A 173 6.59 3.56 3.91
N TYR A 174 5.90 3.83 5.00
CA TYR A 174 5.33 5.14 5.29
C TYR A 174 5.79 5.63 6.67
N SER A 175 6.45 6.77 6.73
CA SER A 175 6.97 7.31 7.99
C SER A 175 5.87 7.75 8.97
N GLY A 176 4.64 7.91 8.50
CA GLY A 176 3.53 8.42 9.32
C GLY A 176 2.84 7.38 10.20
N ASN A 177 3.12 6.08 10.07
CA ASN A 177 2.57 5.01 10.92
C ASN A 177 3.47 3.77 11.01
N ASP A 178 4.23 3.41 9.98
CA ASP A 178 4.98 2.14 9.91
C ASP A 178 5.90 1.89 11.12
N PRO A 179 6.59 2.89 11.70
CA PRO A 179 7.42 2.62 12.86
C PRO A 179 6.63 2.02 14.02
N LEU A 180 5.51 2.64 14.42
CA LEU A 180 4.69 2.12 15.53
C LEU A 180 3.92 0.86 15.14
N GLU A 181 3.38 0.78 13.92
CA GLU A 181 2.66 -0.41 13.47
C GLU A 181 3.60 -1.63 13.34
N SER A 182 4.85 -1.42 12.92
CA SER A 182 5.88 -2.48 12.93
C SER A 182 6.18 -2.98 14.34
N PHE A 183 6.32 -2.06 15.31
CA PHE A 183 6.45 -2.42 16.71
C PHE A 183 5.22 -3.18 17.20
N ASN A 184 4.03 -2.61 17.04
CA ASN A 184 2.77 -3.23 17.45
C ASN A 184 2.65 -4.66 16.92
N MET A 185 2.93 -4.86 15.65
CA MET A 185 2.81 -6.17 15.02
C MET A 185 3.84 -7.17 15.58
N ALA A 186 5.10 -6.76 15.72
CA ALA A 186 6.16 -7.62 16.25
C ALA A 186 5.95 -8.01 17.71
N TYR A 187 5.31 -7.13 18.50
CA TYR A 187 5.11 -7.37 19.94
C TYR A 187 3.71 -7.88 20.30
N SER A 188 2.76 -7.92 19.35
CA SER A 188 1.41 -8.42 19.60
C SER A 188 1.32 -9.96 19.64
N THR A 189 2.22 -10.65 18.95
CA THR A 189 2.22 -12.11 18.84
C THR A 189 3.61 -12.72 18.94
N ASP A 190 3.73 -13.95 19.42
CA ASP A 190 5.01 -14.66 19.45
C ASP A 190 5.49 -15.11 18.07
N HIS A 191 4.62 -15.09 17.07
CA HIS A 191 4.99 -15.42 15.70
C HIS A 191 6.12 -14.55 15.19
N TRP A 192 6.11 -13.26 15.53
CA TRP A 192 7.07 -12.26 15.08
C TRP A 192 8.17 -11.93 16.10
N LYS A 193 8.28 -12.70 17.18
CA LYS A 193 9.27 -12.42 18.26
C LYS A 193 10.71 -12.30 17.76
N SER A 194 11.07 -12.96 16.66
CA SER A 194 12.41 -12.89 16.07
C SER A 194 12.75 -11.53 15.47
N LEU A 195 11.76 -10.65 15.32
CA LEU A 195 11.94 -9.27 14.86
C LEU A 195 12.11 -8.26 16.00
N ARG A 196 11.92 -8.67 17.27
CA ARG A 196 12.00 -7.76 18.42
C ARG A 196 13.45 -7.42 18.73
N PRO A 197 13.90 -6.16 18.55
CA PRO A 197 15.27 -5.76 18.86
C PRO A 197 15.54 -5.72 20.36
N ASP A 198 14.51 -5.48 21.17
CA ASP A 198 14.55 -5.48 22.64
C ASP A 198 13.40 -6.34 23.16
N PRO A 199 13.68 -7.56 23.69
CA PRO A 199 12.65 -8.47 24.15
C PRO A 199 11.93 -8.03 25.44
N ASP A 200 12.47 -7.05 26.16
CA ASP A 200 11.91 -6.57 27.42
C ASP A 200 10.78 -5.53 27.21
N LEU A 201 10.70 -4.94 26.02
CA LEU A 201 9.59 -4.04 25.68
C LEU A 201 8.26 -4.79 25.56
N GLN A 202 7.20 -4.10 25.93
CA GLN A 202 5.84 -4.63 25.90
C GLN A 202 4.97 -3.86 24.91
N GLY A 203 3.89 -4.48 24.42
CA GLY A 203 2.91 -3.79 23.60
C GLY A 203 2.28 -2.55 24.27
N SER A 204 2.30 -2.48 25.61
CA SER A 204 1.86 -1.31 26.37
C SER A 204 2.83 -0.12 26.34
N ASP A 205 4.05 -0.29 25.84
CA ASP A 205 5.06 0.77 25.74
C ASP A 205 4.84 1.67 24.51
N VAL A 206 3.79 1.39 23.75
CA VAL A 206 3.35 2.24 22.64
C VAL A 206 2.84 3.58 23.17
N PRO A 207 3.42 4.70 22.73
CA PRO A 207 2.90 6.01 23.07
C PRO A 207 1.49 6.21 22.47
N ASP A 208 0.59 6.79 23.25
CA ASP A 208 -0.75 7.13 22.76
C ASP A 208 -0.65 8.32 21.76
N PRO A 209 -0.98 8.12 20.49
CA PRO A 209 -0.98 9.21 19.51
C PRO A 209 -2.15 10.18 19.69
N GLY A 210 -3.00 9.95 20.70
CA GLY A 210 -4.23 10.69 20.89
C GLY A 210 -5.31 10.40 19.84
N PRO A 211 -6.46 11.07 19.90
CA PRO A 211 -7.54 10.87 18.96
C PRO A 211 -7.11 11.21 17.53
N ALA A 212 -7.53 10.38 16.58
CA ALA A 212 -7.10 10.44 15.17
C ALA A 212 -7.31 11.81 14.50
N LEU A 213 -8.26 12.59 14.99
CA LEU A 213 -8.71 13.85 14.38
C LEU A 213 -9.02 14.90 15.47
N SER A 214 -8.04 15.22 16.33
CA SER A 214 -8.18 16.32 17.27
C SER A 214 -7.99 17.66 16.57
N VAL A 215 -8.98 18.55 16.71
CA VAL A 215 -8.85 19.94 16.21
C VAL A 215 -7.71 20.67 16.93
N GLU A 216 -7.47 20.32 18.19
CA GLU A 216 -6.45 20.94 19.06
C GLU A 216 -5.02 20.61 18.59
N ASP A 217 -4.80 19.46 17.94
CA ASP A 217 -3.50 19.06 17.38
C ASP A 217 -3.31 19.48 15.92
N SER A 218 -4.30 20.10 15.29
CA SER A 218 -4.18 20.53 13.91
C SER A 218 -3.61 21.95 13.78
N TRP A 219 -2.80 22.13 12.75
CA TRP A 219 -2.32 23.42 12.32
C TRP A 219 -2.63 23.65 10.85
N GLU A 220 -3.28 24.77 10.53
CA GLU A 220 -3.58 25.14 9.14
C GLU A 220 -2.54 26.16 8.65
N ALA A 221 -1.78 25.75 7.62
CA ALA A 221 -0.88 26.64 6.89
C ALA A 221 -1.62 27.27 5.71
N VAL A 222 -1.52 28.58 5.57
CA VAL A 222 -2.01 29.36 4.43
C VAL A 222 -0.80 29.90 3.70
N PHE A 223 -0.57 29.41 2.48
CA PHE A 223 0.61 29.75 1.69
C PHE A 223 0.40 31.03 0.88
N SER A 224 1.51 31.66 0.49
CA SER A 224 1.54 32.90 -0.28
C SER A 224 0.82 32.79 -1.64
N ASP A 225 0.76 31.59 -2.23
CA ASP A 225 0.03 31.30 -3.46
C ASP A 225 -1.48 31.06 -3.26
N GLY A 226 -1.99 31.24 -2.03
CA GLY A 226 -3.39 31.03 -1.66
C GLY A 226 -3.76 29.58 -1.39
N THR A 227 -2.88 28.62 -1.61
CA THR A 227 -3.15 27.21 -1.25
C THR A 227 -3.14 27.04 0.26
N ARG A 228 -3.83 26.03 0.76
CA ARG A 228 -3.97 25.75 2.18
C ARG A 228 -3.73 24.28 2.46
N GLN A 229 -3.03 23.99 3.56
CA GLN A 229 -2.85 22.63 4.06
C GLN A 229 -3.16 22.58 5.55
N ARG A 230 -3.76 21.47 5.97
CA ARG A 230 -4.02 21.20 7.38
C ARG A 230 -3.14 20.04 7.84
N PHE A 231 -2.26 20.32 8.77
CA PHE A 231 -1.32 19.39 9.37
C PHE A 231 -1.82 18.86 10.72
N ILE A 232 -1.37 17.69 11.12
CA ILE A 232 -1.62 17.07 12.42
C ILE A 232 -0.30 16.67 13.10
N PRO A 233 0.58 17.67 13.36
CA PRO A 233 1.97 17.41 13.73
C PRO A 233 2.10 16.65 15.05
N GLY A 234 1.19 16.82 16.01
CA GLY A 234 1.24 16.10 17.28
C GLY A 234 1.16 14.60 17.08
N ARG A 235 0.17 14.14 16.31
CA ARG A 235 -0.02 12.71 16.01
C ARG A 235 1.18 12.12 15.24
N ARG A 236 1.71 12.85 14.24
CA ARG A 236 2.83 12.37 13.44
C ARG A 236 4.15 12.40 14.20
N LEU A 237 4.30 13.37 15.13
CA LEU A 237 5.45 13.43 16.01
C LEU A 237 5.58 12.19 16.89
N VAL A 238 4.48 11.74 17.49
CA VAL A 238 4.50 10.55 18.37
C VAL A 238 5.05 9.31 17.63
N VAL A 239 4.75 9.17 16.34
CA VAL A 239 5.23 8.05 15.51
C VAL A 239 6.71 8.20 15.13
N ASN A 240 7.25 9.42 15.17
CA ASN A 240 8.62 9.73 14.74
C ASN A 240 9.55 10.10 15.90
N ASP A 241 9.02 10.18 17.12
CA ASP A 241 9.82 10.55 18.29
C ASP A 241 10.57 9.34 18.86
N THR A 242 11.82 9.19 18.46
CA THR A 242 12.70 8.10 18.89
C THR A 242 13.13 8.17 20.35
N ASP A 243 12.73 9.21 21.10
CA ASP A 243 12.82 9.17 22.58
C ASP A 243 11.91 8.09 23.16
N TYR A 244 10.83 7.69 22.46
CA TYR A 244 10.03 6.53 22.81
C TYR A 244 10.73 5.23 22.35
N PRO A 245 11.01 4.28 23.29
CA PRO A 245 11.63 3.01 22.95
C PRO A 245 10.89 2.21 21.88
N ALA A 246 9.55 2.24 21.89
CA ALA A 246 8.72 1.56 20.91
C ALA A 246 8.94 2.11 19.48
N VAL A 247 9.10 3.42 19.32
CA VAL A 247 9.38 4.04 18.01
C VAL A 247 10.78 3.66 17.51
N ARG A 248 11.79 3.71 18.41
CA ARG A 248 13.15 3.24 18.08
C ARG A 248 13.15 1.78 17.63
N ALA A 249 12.46 0.93 18.39
CA ALA A 249 12.31 -0.48 18.04
C ALA A 249 11.59 -0.67 16.72
N GLY A 250 10.58 0.14 16.42
CA GLY A 250 9.88 0.12 15.15
C GLY A 250 10.78 0.40 13.94
N TYR A 251 11.60 1.45 14.01
CA TYR A 251 12.60 1.74 12.95
C TYR A 251 13.64 0.63 12.83
N ALA A 252 14.09 0.04 13.94
CA ALA A 252 15.00 -1.10 13.94
C ALA A 252 14.35 -2.34 13.26
N ILE A 253 13.06 -2.59 13.51
CA ILE A 253 12.30 -3.65 12.86
C ILE A 253 12.18 -3.38 11.35
N MET A 254 11.94 -2.15 10.93
CA MET A 254 11.89 -1.81 9.50
C MET A 254 13.23 -2.11 8.80
N ALA A 255 14.36 -1.77 9.42
CA ALA A 255 15.68 -2.08 8.89
C ALA A 255 15.96 -3.58 8.85
N GLU A 256 15.61 -4.32 9.92
CA GLU A 256 15.74 -5.79 9.97
C GLU A 256 14.87 -6.48 8.91
N VAL A 257 13.65 -6.00 8.70
CA VAL A 257 12.76 -6.49 7.64
C VAL A 257 13.37 -6.27 6.26
N ALA A 258 13.96 -5.09 6.03
CA ALA A 258 14.65 -4.83 4.76
C ALA A 258 15.81 -5.82 4.54
N GLN A 259 16.61 -6.09 5.58
CA GLN A 259 17.68 -7.11 5.52
C GLN A 259 17.13 -8.50 5.17
N ARG A 260 16.08 -8.96 5.89
CA ARG A 260 15.49 -10.29 5.64
C ARG A 260 14.86 -10.42 4.26
N ILE A 261 14.25 -9.36 3.76
CA ILE A 261 13.74 -9.32 2.38
C ILE A 261 14.89 -9.51 1.39
N MET A 262 16.02 -8.81 1.60
CA MET A 262 17.19 -8.95 0.73
C MET A 262 17.83 -10.33 0.83
N ASP A 263 17.89 -10.94 2.01
CA ASP A 263 18.38 -12.30 2.20
C ASP A 263 17.55 -13.33 1.43
N MET A 264 16.23 -13.12 1.34
CA MET A 264 15.34 -13.94 0.51
C MET A 264 15.51 -13.62 -0.98
N ALA A 265 15.59 -12.34 -1.33
CA ALA A 265 15.76 -11.91 -2.72
C ALA A 265 17.06 -12.44 -3.35
N ALA A 266 18.13 -12.58 -2.56
CA ALA A 266 19.41 -13.13 -3.02
C ALA A 266 19.32 -14.57 -3.54
N GLN A 267 18.23 -15.28 -3.27
CA GLN A 267 17.98 -16.64 -3.75
C GLN A 267 17.13 -16.66 -5.03
N HIS A 268 16.72 -15.49 -5.51
CA HIS A 268 15.84 -15.30 -6.67
C HIS A 268 16.43 -14.23 -7.59
N ASP A 269 16.08 -14.30 -8.86
CA ASP A 269 16.45 -13.26 -9.85
C ASP A 269 15.42 -12.12 -9.78
N VAL A 270 15.50 -11.32 -8.71
CA VAL A 270 14.57 -10.23 -8.45
C VAL A 270 15.29 -9.00 -7.90
N THR A 271 15.00 -7.84 -8.45
CA THR A 271 15.45 -6.57 -7.91
C THR A 271 14.49 -6.07 -6.84
N VAL A 272 15.03 -5.66 -5.67
CA VAL A 272 14.22 -5.05 -4.62
C VAL A 272 14.55 -3.58 -4.49
N VAL A 273 13.53 -2.75 -4.60
CA VAL A 273 13.61 -1.30 -4.42
C VAL A 273 12.83 -0.90 -3.17
N PHE A 274 13.53 -0.32 -2.23
CA PHE A 274 12.91 0.26 -1.02
C PHE A 274 12.69 1.75 -1.20
N THR A 275 11.63 2.25 -0.60
CA THR A 275 11.37 3.68 -0.48
C THR A 275 10.63 3.97 0.81
N VAL A 276 10.68 5.23 1.25
CA VAL A 276 9.83 5.74 2.34
C VAL A 276 8.99 6.88 1.80
N ILE A 277 7.68 6.73 1.88
CA ILE A 277 6.74 7.83 1.61
C ILE A 277 6.74 8.73 2.84
N PRO A 278 7.13 10.02 2.72
CA PRO A 278 7.16 10.93 3.86
C PRO A 278 5.77 11.43 4.22
N THR A 279 5.62 11.92 5.45
CA THR A 279 4.37 12.59 5.87
C THR A 279 4.16 13.88 5.07
N ARG A 280 2.90 14.30 4.98
CA ARG A 280 2.54 15.59 4.38
C ARG A 280 3.28 16.75 5.04
N GLU A 281 3.50 16.66 6.34
CA GLU A 281 4.21 17.64 7.14
C GLU A 281 5.66 17.85 6.65
N LEU A 282 6.38 16.76 6.40
CA LEU A 282 7.74 16.81 5.86
C LEU A 282 7.76 17.25 4.39
N VAL A 283 6.79 16.80 3.59
CA VAL A 283 6.67 17.19 2.17
C VAL A 283 6.52 18.71 2.01
N TYR A 284 5.74 19.35 2.85
CA TYR A 284 5.54 20.81 2.77
C TYR A 284 6.57 21.64 3.55
N ALA A 285 7.57 21.03 4.20
CA ALA A 285 8.52 21.74 5.06
C ALA A 285 9.25 22.88 4.34
N ASN A 286 9.70 22.64 3.09
CA ASN A 286 10.39 23.67 2.31
C ASN A 286 9.45 24.83 1.92
N LYS A 287 8.20 24.56 1.61
CA LYS A 287 7.22 25.61 1.30
C LYS A 287 6.85 26.43 2.53
N VAL A 288 6.69 25.77 3.68
CA VAL A 288 6.46 26.42 4.97
C VAL A 288 7.62 27.37 5.31
N ALA A 289 8.85 26.90 5.12
CA ALA A 289 10.04 27.71 5.37
C ALA A 289 10.17 28.88 4.37
N SER A 290 9.93 28.63 3.08
CA SER A 290 9.96 29.65 2.03
C SER A 290 8.97 30.78 2.25
N ASP A 291 7.77 30.44 2.73
CA ASP A 291 6.72 31.42 3.03
C ASP A 291 6.87 32.04 4.43
N ALA A 292 7.94 31.69 5.16
CA ALA A 292 8.24 32.16 6.51
C ALA A 292 7.06 32.03 7.48
N LEU A 293 6.30 30.94 7.39
CA LEU A 293 5.13 30.74 8.24
C LEU A 293 5.55 30.51 9.70
N GLU A 294 4.82 31.11 10.63
CA GLU A 294 4.97 30.79 12.05
C GLU A 294 4.51 29.37 12.30
N THR A 295 5.42 28.50 12.80
CA THR A 295 5.19 27.08 12.94
C THR A 295 5.08 26.67 14.41
N PRO A 296 4.13 25.76 14.75
CA PRO A 296 4.11 25.13 16.08
C PRO A 296 5.42 24.38 16.37
N GLU A 297 5.82 24.34 17.63
CA GLU A 297 7.03 23.62 18.06
C GLU A 297 6.96 22.13 17.65
N ARG A 298 5.80 21.49 17.84
CA ARG A 298 5.57 20.09 17.44
C ARG A 298 5.81 19.84 15.95
N TYR A 299 5.46 20.80 15.10
CA TYR A 299 5.72 20.70 13.66
C TYR A 299 7.23 20.71 13.36
N ARG A 300 7.96 21.67 13.95
CA ARG A 300 9.43 21.76 13.75
C ARG A 300 10.15 20.52 14.23
N ARG A 301 9.77 20.02 15.43
CA ARG A 301 10.35 18.79 16.00
C ARG A 301 10.03 17.58 15.12
N LEU A 302 8.79 17.44 14.64
CA LEU A 302 8.39 16.36 13.72
C LEU A 302 9.25 16.36 12.46
N VAL A 303 9.30 17.48 11.74
CA VAL A 303 10.05 17.58 10.47
C VAL A 303 11.52 17.22 10.68
N MET A 304 12.14 17.69 11.75
CA MET A 304 13.53 17.36 12.08
C MET A 304 13.73 15.86 12.33
N LEU A 305 12.92 15.27 13.22
CA LEU A 305 13.07 13.87 13.61
C LEU A 305 12.72 12.95 12.46
N GLU A 306 11.62 13.19 11.74
CA GLU A 306 11.22 12.37 10.60
C GLU A 306 12.29 12.37 9.50
N GLN A 307 12.84 13.53 9.16
CA GLN A 307 13.92 13.62 8.17
C GLN A 307 15.17 12.86 8.61
N GLN A 308 15.54 12.95 9.89
CA GLN A 308 16.66 12.20 10.45
C GLN A 308 16.39 10.70 10.39
N ASN A 309 15.25 10.24 10.90
CA ASN A 309 14.89 8.82 10.96
C ASN A 309 14.83 8.18 9.57
N ILE A 310 14.22 8.87 8.59
CA ILE A 310 14.21 8.38 7.20
C ILE A 310 15.64 8.32 6.65
N GLY A 311 16.48 9.31 6.95
CA GLY A 311 17.88 9.32 6.52
C GLY A 311 18.69 8.16 7.10
N GLU A 312 18.48 7.84 8.38
CA GLU A 312 19.12 6.71 9.06
C GLU A 312 18.63 5.37 8.48
N LEU A 313 17.31 5.19 8.29
CA LEU A 313 16.74 4.00 7.67
C LEU A 313 17.23 3.83 6.22
N ALA A 314 17.24 4.91 5.43
CA ALA A 314 17.76 4.89 4.07
C ALA A 314 19.25 4.51 4.01
N SER A 315 20.04 5.00 4.97
CA SER A 315 21.47 4.65 5.09
C SER A 315 21.64 3.17 5.44
N ALA A 316 20.85 2.65 6.37
CA ALA A 316 20.86 1.23 6.72
C ALA A 316 20.51 0.36 5.50
N ILE A 317 19.44 0.70 4.77
CA ILE A 317 19.02 -0.04 3.57
C ILE A 317 20.11 0.00 2.49
N ARG A 318 20.71 1.16 2.20
CA ARG A 318 21.81 1.27 1.22
C ARG A 318 23.05 0.48 1.61
N GLY A 319 23.21 0.20 2.91
CA GLY A 319 24.29 -0.68 3.41
C GLY A 319 24.06 -2.16 3.14
N ILE A 320 22.84 -2.58 2.77
CA ILE A 320 22.52 -3.98 2.47
C ILE A 320 22.97 -4.30 1.03
N PRO A 321 23.78 -5.34 0.81
CA PRO A 321 24.23 -5.70 -0.53
C PRO A 321 23.07 -5.96 -1.49
N GLY A 322 23.07 -5.33 -2.65
CA GLY A 322 22.05 -5.47 -3.69
C GLY A 322 20.76 -4.69 -3.45
N ALA A 323 20.58 -4.05 -2.30
CA ALA A 323 19.41 -3.22 -2.04
C ALA A 323 19.49 -1.89 -2.79
N THR A 324 18.38 -1.48 -3.37
CA THR A 324 18.20 -0.15 -3.98
C THR A 324 17.26 0.68 -3.11
N TYR A 325 17.58 1.96 -2.90
CA TYR A 325 16.72 2.90 -2.19
C TYR A 325 16.39 4.11 -3.08
N ALA A 326 15.11 4.32 -3.33
CA ALA A 326 14.59 5.48 -4.05
C ALA A 326 14.14 6.58 -3.06
N ASP A 327 14.74 7.77 -3.16
CA ASP A 327 14.40 8.92 -2.32
C ASP A 327 13.18 9.66 -2.86
N LEU A 328 12.14 9.79 -2.04
CA LEU A 328 10.93 10.55 -2.35
C LEU A 328 10.88 11.93 -1.70
N ILE A 329 11.70 12.21 -0.68
CA ILE A 329 11.62 13.47 0.08
C ILE A 329 11.84 14.66 -0.84
N GLN A 330 13.00 14.74 -1.46
CA GLN A 330 13.33 15.91 -2.28
C GLN A 330 12.43 16.11 -3.50
N PRO A 331 12.07 15.06 -4.29
CA PRO A 331 11.12 15.21 -5.39
C PRO A 331 9.75 15.74 -4.94
N MET A 332 9.20 15.18 -3.85
CA MET A 332 7.92 15.63 -3.32
C MET A 332 7.99 17.04 -2.75
N GLN A 333 9.06 17.40 -2.03
CA GLN A 333 9.27 18.76 -1.53
C GLN A 333 9.38 19.78 -2.66
N ARG A 334 10.10 19.46 -3.74
CA ARG A 334 10.17 20.35 -4.92
C ARG A 334 8.80 20.53 -5.58
N ALA A 335 8.06 19.45 -5.74
CA ALA A 335 6.72 19.50 -6.34
C ALA A 335 5.72 20.28 -5.46
N ALA A 336 5.82 20.19 -4.14
CA ALA A 336 4.96 20.91 -3.21
C ALA A 336 5.12 22.44 -3.25
N MET A 337 6.22 22.96 -3.82
CA MET A 337 6.47 24.41 -3.92
C MET A 337 5.47 25.16 -4.80
N SER A 338 4.79 24.47 -5.71
CA SER A 338 3.87 25.06 -6.69
C SER A 338 2.56 24.29 -6.81
N PRO A 339 1.44 24.95 -7.20
CA PRO A 339 0.22 24.28 -7.54
C PRO A 339 0.38 23.28 -8.71
N PRO A 340 -0.46 22.23 -8.80
CA PRO A 340 -1.54 21.89 -7.86
C PRO A 340 -1.03 21.25 -6.57
N PRO A 341 -1.82 21.30 -5.46
CA PRO A 341 -1.41 20.71 -4.19
C PRO A 341 -1.29 19.18 -4.28
N LEU A 342 -0.26 18.62 -3.65
CA LEU A 342 -0.01 17.17 -3.65
C LEU A 342 -0.96 16.39 -2.75
N TYR A 343 -1.52 17.05 -1.75
CA TYR A 343 -2.46 16.47 -0.78
C TYR A 343 -3.76 17.25 -0.80
N PRO A 344 -4.91 16.57 -0.73
CA PRO A 344 -6.17 17.23 -0.48
C PRO A 344 -6.13 17.90 0.90
N ARG A 345 -6.93 18.94 1.09
CA ARG A 345 -7.00 19.69 2.37
C ARG A 345 -7.53 18.85 3.55
N GLN A 346 -7.86 17.60 3.32
CA GLN A 346 -8.41 16.68 4.31
C GLN A 346 -7.39 16.35 5.42
N TRP A 347 -7.90 15.71 6.50
CA TRP A 347 -7.11 15.43 7.70
C TRP A 347 -6.29 14.15 7.63
N ASP A 348 -6.62 13.25 6.73
CA ASP A 348 -6.09 11.89 6.74
C ASP A 348 -4.62 11.75 6.32
N GLY A 349 -4.07 12.72 5.59
CA GLY A 349 -2.66 12.72 5.19
C GLY A 349 -2.33 11.80 4.02
N HIS A 350 -3.33 11.30 3.29
CA HIS A 350 -3.08 10.59 2.03
C HIS A 350 -2.88 11.58 0.87
N PRO A 351 -1.94 11.30 -0.06
CA PRO A 351 -1.78 12.10 -1.26
C PRO A 351 -3.04 12.10 -2.12
N GLY A 352 -3.26 13.19 -2.85
CA GLY A 352 -4.17 13.21 -3.97
C GLY A 352 -3.50 12.67 -5.25
N GLY A 353 -4.25 12.61 -6.35
CA GLY A 353 -3.75 12.08 -7.62
C GLY A 353 -2.44 12.72 -8.07
N GLU A 354 -2.22 14.02 -7.82
CA GLU A 354 -0.96 14.70 -8.12
C GLU A 354 0.18 14.22 -7.22
N GLY A 355 -0.04 14.07 -5.91
CA GLY A 355 0.97 13.52 -5.01
C GLY A 355 1.38 12.10 -5.41
N TYR A 356 0.42 11.25 -5.74
CA TYR A 356 0.69 9.91 -6.27
C TYR A 356 1.43 9.95 -7.61
N ARG A 357 1.14 10.95 -8.45
CA ARG A 357 1.86 11.15 -9.72
C ARG A 357 3.34 11.44 -9.51
N ILE A 358 3.66 12.25 -8.50
CA ILE A 358 5.08 12.56 -8.17
C ILE A 358 5.79 11.31 -7.64
N ILE A 359 5.16 10.54 -6.76
CA ILE A 359 5.72 9.26 -6.28
C ILE A 359 5.99 8.35 -7.49
N ALA A 360 4.99 8.14 -8.35
CA ALA A 360 5.10 7.29 -9.52
C ALA A 360 6.20 7.74 -10.49
N SER A 361 6.30 9.04 -10.79
CA SER A 361 7.32 9.55 -11.70
C SER A 361 8.73 9.39 -11.12
N THR A 362 8.90 9.67 -9.82
CA THR A 362 10.19 9.50 -9.15
C THR A 362 10.64 8.04 -9.17
N LEU A 363 9.73 7.11 -8.89
CA LEU A 363 10.04 5.69 -8.95
C LEU A 363 10.33 5.24 -10.39
N ALA A 364 9.58 5.73 -11.38
CA ALA A 364 9.83 5.43 -12.78
C ALA A 364 11.24 5.89 -13.22
N ASP A 365 11.65 7.10 -12.84
CA ASP A 365 12.99 7.62 -13.15
C ASP A 365 14.10 6.76 -12.53
N ASN A 366 13.87 6.22 -11.32
CA ASN A 366 14.81 5.31 -10.67
C ASN A 366 14.84 3.91 -11.31
N LEU A 367 13.76 3.51 -11.97
CA LEU A 367 13.61 2.17 -12.57
C LEU A 367 13.88 2.16 -14.08
N ALA A 368 14.03 3.31 -14.73
CA ALA A 368 14.18 3.39 -16.18
C ALA A 368 15.30 2.49 -16.71
N SER A 369 16.45 2.49 -16.03
CA SER A 369 17.63 1.70 -16.42
C SER A 369 17.44 0.16 -16.33
N TYR A 370 16.42 -0.33 -15.67
CA TYR A 370 16.12 -1.77 -15.62
C TYR A 370 15.37 -2.25 -16.86
N TYR A 371 14.79 -1.33 -17.63
CA TYR A 371 13.97 -1.65 -18.80
C TYR A 371 14.54 -1.07 -20.09
N GLU A 372 15.68 -0.38 -20.04
CA GLU A 372 16.48 0.05 -21.20
C GLU A 372 17.39 -1.07 -21.71
#